data_883ecf4299ec9c63772c4c4140cff581
#
_entry.id   883ecf4299ec9c63772c4c4140cff581
#
_cell.length_a   1.000
_cell.length_b   1.000
_cell.length_c   1.000
_cell.angle_alpha   90.00
_cell.angle_beta   90.00
_cell.angle_gamma   90.00
#
_symmetry.space_group_name_H-M   'P 1'
#
loop_
_entity.id
_entity.type
_entity.pdbx_description
1 polymer ?
#
loop_
_entity_poly.entity_id
_entity_poly.type
_entity_poly.pdbx_seq_one_letter_code
_entity_poly.pdbx_strand_id
1 'polypeptide(L)'
;MPGYKDNLLGEANSFLEVLEQVSRLAPLNKPVLIIGERGTGKELIANRLHYLSGRWDGPFISLNCAALNENLLDTELFGHEAGAFTGAQKRHPGRFERADGGTLFLDELATAPMLVQEKLLRVIEYGELERVGGSQPLQVNVRLVCATNANLPERVAEETFRADLLDRLAFDVVQLPPLRERRSDIMLLADQFAIQMCRELGLPLFPGFSDYARETLLAYHWPGNIRELKNVVERSVYRHGSSETELDNIIIDPFQRSAPPSAPTSRGDAPALHLDLRQFQNDQEKQLLEQSLKMAKYNQKRAAELLGLTYHQLRALLKKHQMR
;
A
#
# COMPACT_ATOMS: atom_id res chain seq x y z
N MET A 1 -24.81 -14.57 12.59
CA MET A 1 -23.64 -13.72 12.82
C MET A 1 -22.81 -13.72 11.54
N PRO A 2 -22.48 -12.60 10.89
CA PRO A 2 -21.44 -12.59 9.89
C PRO A 2 -20.12 -12.83 10.64
N GLY A 3 -19.54 -14.04 10.47
CA GLY A 3 -18.36 -14.45 11.17
C GLY A 3 -17.21 -13.52 10.86
N TYR A 4 -16.60 -12.94 11.88
CA TYR A 4 -15.28 -12.34 11.81
C TYR A 4 -14.34 -13.40 11.23
N LYS A 5 -13.97 -13.24 9.96
CA LYS A 5 -12.85 -13.98 9.38
C LYS A 5 -11.60 -13.23 9.79
N ASP A 6 -10.86 -13.77 10.75
CA ASP A 6 -9.52 -13.29 11.09
C ASP A 6 -8.63 -13.56 9.86
N ASN A 7 -8.61 -12.59 8.94
CA ASN A 7 -7.80 -12.66 7.72
C ASN A 7 -6.38 -12.13 7.96
N LEU A 8 -5.97 -12.00 9.22
CA LEU A 8 -4.63 -11.58 9.59
C LEU A 8 -3.67 -12.77 9.45
N LEU A 9 -2.97 -12.81 8.33
CA LEU A 9 -1.95 -13.81 8.03
C LEU A 9 -0.56 -13.19 8.17
N GLY A 10 0.35 -13.92 8.79
CA GLY A 10 1.76 -13.55 8.92
C GLY A 10 2.48 -14.39 9.96
N GLU A 11 3.73 -14.70 9.66
CA GLU A 11 4.64 -15.50 10.50
C GLU A 11 5.91 -14.70 10.87
N ALA A 12 6.11 -13.52 10.26
CA ALA A 12 7.25 -12.65 10.55
C ALA A 12 7.24 -12.21 12.01
N ASN A 13 8.37 -12.33 12.71
CA ASN A 13 8.50 -11.96 14.12
C ASN A 13 8.04 -10.53 14.39
N SER A 14 8.41 -9.57 13.53
CA SER A 14 7.97 -8.18 13.64
C SER A 14 6.45 -8.02 13.59
N PHE A 15 5.75 -8.87 12.85
CA PHE A 15 4.30 -8.87 12.81
C PHE A 15 3.66 -9.58 14.01
N LEU A 16 4.26 -10.67 14.47
CA LEU A 16 3.80 -11.39 15.67
C LEU A 16 3.91 -10.51 16.92
N GLU A 17 4.98 -9.72 17.05
CA GLU A 17 5.14 -8.71 18.12
C GLU A 17 4.00 -7.67 18.10
N VAL A 18 3.61 -7.20 16.90
CA VAL A 18 2.45 -6.31 16.74
C VAL A 18 1.16 -6.99 17.20
N LEU A 19 0.93 -8.25 16.83
CA LEU A 19 -0.27 -8.99 17.26
C LEU A 19 -0.31 -9.20 18.77
N GLU A 20 0.83 -9.42 19.41
CA GLU A 20 0.94 -9.51 20.85
C GLU A 20 0.64 -8.16 21.53
N GLN A 21 1.22 -7.05 21.03
CA GLN A 21 0.92 -5.69 21.50
C GLN A 21 -0.58 -5.40 21.40
N VAL A 22 -1.20 -5.68 20.24
CA VAL A 22 -2.64 -5.52 20.00
C VAL A 22 -3.46 -6.32 21.01
N SER A 23 -3.08 -7.55 21.30
CA SER A 23 -3.79 -8.41 22.26
C SER A 23 -3.72 -7.86 23.69
N ARG A 24 -2.60 -7.24 24.08
CA ARG A 24 -2.43 -6.56 25.38
C ARG A 24 -3.23 -5.26 25.48
N LEU A 25 -3.32 -4.50 24.36
CA LEU A 25 -4.05 -3.24 24.30
C LEU A 25 -5.57 -3.40 24.20
N ALA A 26 -6.02 -4.49 23.60
CA ALA A 26 -7.44 -4.70 23.31
C ALA A 26 -8.37 -4.57 24.54
N PRO A 27 -8.05 -5.13 25.71
CA PRO A 27 -8.91 -5.00 26.90
C PRO A 27 -8.98 -3.59 27.49
N LEU A 28 -8.02 -2.72 27.15
CA LEU A 28 -7.95 -1.36 27.70
C LEU A 28 -8.93 -0.44 26.98
N ASN A 29 -9.69 0.33 27.76
CA ASN A 29 -10.59 1.35 27.20
C ASN A 29 -9.83 2.67 26.97
N LYS A 30 -8.75 2.61 26.19
CA LYS A 30 -7.91 3.76 25.81
C LYS A 30 -7.91 3.95 24.31
N PRO A 31 -7.70 5.18 23.82
CA PRO A 31 -7.42 5.39 22.41
C PRO A 31 -6.17 4.61 21.96
N VAL A 32 -6.15 4.16 20.71
CA VAL A 32 -4.99 3.50 20.11
C VAL A 32 -4.69 4.15 18.78
N LEU A 33 -3.43 4.48 18.56
CA LEU A 33 -2.94 5.03 17.31
C LEU A 33 -2.19 3.93 16.53
N ILE A 34 -2.59 3.69 15.29
CA ILE A 34 -1.98 2.73 14.38
C ILE A 34 -1.22 3.48 13.31
N ILE A 35 0.10 3.32 13.26
CA ILE A 35 0.95 3.93 12.25
C ILE A 35 1.45 2.85 11.29
N GLY A 36 1.41 3.13 10.00
CA GLY A 36 1.95 2.24 8.98
C GLY A 36 1.67 2.75 7.58
N GLU A 37 2.48 2.32 6.63
CA GLU A 37 2.34 2.67 5.23
C GLU A 37 0.97 2.28 4.66
N ARG A 38 0.64 2.84 3.49
CA ARG A 38 -0.61 2.44 2.79
C ARG A 38 -0.55 0.94 2.45
N GLY A 39 -1.68 0.26 2.67
CA GLY A 39 -1.81 -1.15 2.29
C GLY A 39 -1.18 -2.15 3.25
N THR A 40 -0.71 -1.75 4.43
CA THR A 40 -0.13 -2.64 5.47
C THR A 40 -1.18 -3.42 6.28
N GLY A 41 -2.47 -3.05 6.18
CA GLY A 41 -3.56 -3.73 6.90
C GLY A 41 -4.00 -3.06 8.20
N LYS A 42 -3.84 -1.74 8.34
CA LYS A 42 -4.24 -0.96 9.54
C LYS A 42 -5.69 -1.22 9.97
N GLU A 43 -6.63 -1.31 9.02
CA GLU A 43 -8.03 -1.59 9.30
C GLU A 43 -8.24 -2.99 9.93
N LEU A 44 -7.49 -4.01 9.49
CA LEU A 44 -7.57 -5.35 10.08
C LEU A 44 -7.09 -5.36 11.53
N ILE A 45 -6.07 -4.57 11.85
CA ILE A 45 -5.60 -4.38 13.24
C ILE A 45 -6.65 -3.65 14.08
N ALA A 46 -7.31 -2.62 13.53
CA ALA A 46 -8.40 -1.92 14.23
C ALA A 46 -9.59 -2.86 14.51
N ASN A 47 -9.96 -3.70 13.56
CA ASN A 47 -10.97 -4.74 13.74
C ASN A 47 -10.58 -5.71 14.85
N ARG A 48 -9.32 -6.20 14.86
CA ARG A 48 -8.83 -7.10 15.90
C ARG A 48 -8.84 -6.47 17.29
N LEU A 49 -8.44 -5.19 17.42
CA LEU A 49 -8.53 -4.42 18.65
C LEU A 49 -9.98 -4.38 19.20
N HIS A 50 -10.95 -4.18 18.31
CA HIS A 50 -12.36 -4.18 18.69
C HIS A 50 -12.81 -5.57 19.17
N TYR A 51 -12.59 -6.62 18.37
CA TYR A 51 -13.07 -7.96 18.67
C TYR A 51 -12.42 -8.61 19.91
N LEU A 52 -11.19 -8.22 20.23
CA LEU A 52 -10.52 -8.68 21.46
C LEU A 52 -10.83 -7.78 22.67
N SER A 53 -11.61 -6.72 22.51
CA SER A 53 -11.98 -5.79 23.59
C SER A 53 -13.23 -6.23 24.34
N GLY A 54 -13.48 -5.60 25.51
CA GLY A 54 -14.75 -5.74 26.20
C GLY A 54 -15.97 -5.12 25.49
N ARG A 55 -15.76 -4.54 24.30
CA ARG A 55 -16.81 -3.92 23.46
C ARG A 55 -17.10 -4.70 22.16
N TRP A 56 -16.64 -5.94 22.09
CA TRP A 56 -16.70 -6.79 20.89
C TRP A 56 -18.11 -7.02 20.34
N ASP A 57 -19.13 -6.92 21.20
CA ASP A 57 -20.56 -7.04 20.88
C ASP A 57 -21.21 -5.69 20.52
N GLY A 58 -20.51 -4.58 20.75
CA GLY A 58 -20.93 -3.24 20.39
C GLY A 58 -20.69 -2.91 18.90
N PRO A 59 -21.13 -1.74 18.44
CA PRO A 59 -20.92 -1.33 17.07
C PRO A 59 -19.42 -1.05 16.78
N PHE A 60 -18.95 -1.54 15.63
CA PHE A 60 -17.70 -1.11 15.01
C PHE A 60 -18.02 -0.23 13.81
N ILE A 61 -17.72 1.05 13.93
CA ILE A 61 -17.97 2.04 12.88
C ILE A 61 -16.64 2.53 12.33
N SER A 62 -16.48 2.54 11.01
CA SER A 62 -15.27 3.05 10.35
C SER A 62 -15.57 4.30 9.54
N LEU A 63 -14.60 5.19 9.46
CA LEU A 63 -14.61 6.37 8.61
C LEU A 63 -13.21 6.69 8.13
N ASN A 64 -13.07 6.96 6.83
CA ASN A 64 -11.83 7.47 6.26
C ASN A 64 -11.91 9.00 6.16
N CYS A 65 -11.05 9.71 6.91
CA CYS A 65 -11.04 11.17 6.96
C CYS A 65 -10.65 11.81 5.63
N ALA A 66 -9.85 11.14 4.81
CA ALA A 66 -9.43 11.65 3.51
C ALA A 66 -10.51 11.52 2.41
N ALA A 67 -11.56 10.75 2.65
CA ALA A 67 -12.60 10.51 1.65
C ALA A 67 -13.65 11.63 1.55
N LEU A 68 -13.67 12.56 2.50
CA LEU A 68 -14.69 13.59 2.64
C LEU A 68 -14.06 14.97 2.69
N ASN A 69 -14.76 15.98 2.20
CA ASN A 69 -14.38 17.37 2.44
C ASN A 69 -14.69 17.79 3.90
N GLU A 70 -14.13 18.90 4.35
CA GLU A 70 -14.21 19.38 5.74
C GLU A 70 -15.64 19.40 6.29
N ASN A 71 -16.58 20.03 5.57
CA ASN A 71 -17.97 20.18 6.01
C ASN A 71 -18.70 18.84 6.11
N LEU A 72 -18.44 17.93 5.15
CA LEU A 72 -19.02 16.59 5.18
C LEU A 72 -18.40 15.74 6.28
N LEU A 73 -17.10 15.87 6.52
CA LEU A 73 -16.42 15.14 7.58
C LEU A 73 -16.96 15.54 8.96
N ASP A 74 -17.16 16.85 9.19
CA ASP A 74 -17.74 17.38 10.42
C ASP A 74 -19.16 16.84 10.66
N THR A 75 -20.03 16.91 9.64
CA THR A 75 -21.40 16.41 9.74
C THR A 75 -21.51 14.90 9.84
N GLU A 76 -20.63 14.14 9.18
CA GLU A 76 -20.59 12.68 9.30
C GLU A 76 -20.10 12.23 10.68
N LEU A 77 -19.11 12.88 11.25
CA LEU A 77 -18.57 12.52 12.57
C LEU A 77 -19.54 12.88 13.70
N PHE A 78 -20.00 14.13 13.72
CA PHE A 78 -20.72 14.71 14.87
C PHE A 78 -22.24 14.78 14.66
N GLY A 79 -22.71 14.58 13.43
CA GLY A 79 -24.11 14.72 13.06
C GLY A 79 -24.54 16.18 12.88
N HIS A 80 -25.79 16.39 12.47
CA HIS A 80 -26.36 17.73 12.32
C HIS A 80 -27.83 17.77 12.74
N GLU A 81 -28.26 18.96 13.20
CA GLU A 81 -29.67 19.24 13.44
C GLU A 81 -30.38 19.64 12.14
N ALA A 82 -31.71 19.55 12.15
CA ALA A 82 -32.51 20.05 11.04
C ALA A 82 -32.31 21.57 10.91
N GLY A 83 -32.06 22.04 9.67
CA GLY A 83 -31.81 23.47 9.41
C GLY A 83 -30.36 23.92 9.63
N ALA A 84 -29.41 23.05 9.98
CA ALA A 84 -28.03 23.40 10.22
C ALA A 84 -27.31 24.03 9.01
N PHE A 85 -27.72 23.65 7.80
CA PHE A 85 -27.23 24.20 6.52
C PHE A 85 -28.29 24.02 5.42
N THR A 86 -28.08 24.68 4.28
CA THR A 86 -28.98 24.54 3.11
C THR A 86 -29.03 23.09 2.63
N GLY A 87 -30.21 22.44 2.80
CA GLY A 87 -30.38 21.02 2.47
C GLY A 87 -30.52 20.09 3.70
N ALA A 88 -30.21 20.54 4.90
CA ALA A 88 -30.38 19.79 6.15
C ALA A 88 -31.87 19.75 6.57
N GLN A 89 -32.69 19.01 5.85
CA GLN A 89 -34.14 18.92 6.10
C GLN A 89 -34.49 18.14 7.38
N LYS A 90 -33.64 17.18 7.75
CA LYS A 90 -33.85 16.28 8.89
C LYS A 90 -32.58 16.21 9.72
N ARG A 91 -32.74 15.95 11.02
CA ARG A 91 -31.63 15.59 11.90
C ARG A 91 -30.94 14.32 11.41
N HIS A 92 -29.60 14.30 11.45
CA HIS A 92 -28.78 13.15 11.10
C HIS A 92 -27.83 12.78 12.26
N PRO A 93 -27.88 11.56 12.80
CA PRO A 93 -26.97 11.11 13.85
C PRO A 93 -25.57 10.86 13.28
N GLY A 94 -24.55 11.42 13.94
CA GLY A 94 -23.14 11.26 13.54
C GLY A 94 -22.59 9.87 13.82
N ARG A 95 -21.35 9.65 13.35
CA ARG A 95 -20.63 8.38 13.57
C ARG A 95 -20.38 8.12 15.07
N PHE A 96 -20.09 9.15 15.85
CA PHE A 96 -19.93 9.02 17.29
C PHE A 96 -21.21 8.52 17.97
N GLU A 97 -22.36 9.07 17.63
CA GLU A 97 -23.63 8.59 18.18
C GLU A 97 -23.91 7.13 17.78
N ARG A 98 -23.60 6.76 16.52
CA ARG A 98 -23.79 5.42 16.00
C ARG A 98 -22.80 4.41 16.58
N ALA A 99 -21.64 4.87 17.05
CA ALA A 99 -20.59 4.05 17.66
C ALA A 99 -20.70 3.97 19.17
N ASP A 100 -21.75 4.56 19.77
CA ASP A 100 -21.93 4.59 21.23
C ASP A 100 -21.97 3.17 21.81
N GLY A 101 -21.26 2.95 22.91
CA GLY A 101 -21.02 1.63 23.49
C GLY A 101 -19.99 0.76 22.75
N GLY A 102 -19.50 1.18 21.59
CA GLY A 102 -18.62 0.41 20.72
C GLY A 102 -17.28 1.09 20.42
N THR A 103 -16.83 0.95 19.19
CA THR A 103 -15.55 1.46 18.69
C THR A 103 -15.74 2.26 17.41
N LEU A 104 -15.13 3.44 17.33
CA LEU A 104 -15.01 4.25 16.12
C LEU A 104 -13.56 4.15 15.61
N PHE A 105 -13.43 3.69 14.38
CA PHE A 105 -12.15 3.64 13.67
C PHE A 105 -12.06 4.81 12.68
N LEU A 106 -11.03 5.65 12.85
CA LEU A 106 -10.72 6.78 11.98
C LEU A 106 -9.46 6.49 11.18
N ASP A 107 -9.62 6.24 9.88
CA ASP A 107 -8.47 6.06 8.98
C ASP A 107 -8.02 7.41 8.40
N GLU A 108 -6.73 7.52 8.07
CA GLU A 108 -6.07 8.71 7.53
C GLU A 108 -6.31 9.98 8.40
N LEU A 109 -6.25 9.81 9.73
CA LEU A 109 -6.55 10.88 10.70
C LEU A 109 -5.75 12.15 10.47
N ALA A 110 -4.50 12.06 10.01
CA ALA A 110 -3.65 13.22 9.73
C ALA A 110 -4.23 14.19 8.69
N THR A 111 -5.26 13.80 7.93
CA THR A 111 -5.96 14.66 6.97
C THR A 111 -7.15 15.42 7.56
N ALA A 112 -7.49 15.15 8.83
CA ALA A 112 -8.61 15.79 9.48
C ALA A 112 -8.34 17.31 9.67
N PRO A 113 -9.28 18.21 9.29
CA PRO A 113 -9.14 19.65 9.47
C PRO A 113 -9.03 20.04 10.95
N MET A 114 -8.41 21.19 11.24
CA MET A 114 -8.17 21.66 12.60
C MET A 114 -9.46 21.78 13.44
N LEU A 115 -10.57 22.20 12.84
CA LEU A 115 -11.88 22.26 13.51
C LEU A 115 -12.36 20.87 13.96
N VAL A 116 -12.18 19.86 13.11
CA VAL A 116 -12.53 18.47 13.45
C VAL A 116 -11.62 17.94 14.54
N GLN A 117 -10.31 18.25 14.49
CA GLN A 117 -9.35 17.86 15.53
C GLN A 117 -9.73 18.45 16.91
N GLU A 118 -10.19 19.71 16.95
CA GLU A 118 -10.66 20.36 18.18
C GLU A 118 -11.88 19.65 18.77
N LYS A 119 -12.86 19.33 17.95
CA LYS A 119 -14.04 18.58 18.38
C LYS A 119 -13.70 17.16 18.84
N LEU A 120 -12.78 16.48 18.14
CA LEU A 120 -12.29 15.16 18.55
C LEU A 120 -11.65 15.20 19.95
N LEU A 121 -10.86 16.22 20.23
CA LEU A 121 -10.25 16.40 21.55
C LEU A 121 -11.32 16.48 22.66
N ARG A 122 -12.39 17.27 22.45
CA ARG A 122 -13.50 17.36 23.42
C ARG A 122 -14.18 16.02 23.65
N VAL A 123 -14.44 15.25 22.59
CA VAL A 123 -15.05 13.92 22.74
C VAL A 123 -14.14 12.97 23.49
N ILE A 124 -12.82 12.99 23.24
CA ILE A 124 -11.85 12.13 23.91
C ILE A 124 -11.74 12.47 25.39
N GLU A 125 -11.73 13.75 25.74
CA GLU A 125 -11.53 14.21 27.11
C GLU A 125 -12.79 14.08 27.98
N TYR A 126 -13.94 14.47 27.43
CA TYR A 126 -15.17 14.62 28.20
C TYR A 126 -16.29 13.64 27.82
N GLY A 127 -16.13 12.92 26.70
CA GLY A 127 -17.21 12.08 26.15
C GLY A 127 -18.38 12.90 25.60
N GLU A 128 -18.16 14.19 25.33
CA GLU A 128 -19.21 15.14 24.93
C GLU A 128 -19.02 15.59 23.50
N LEU A 129 -20.12 15.66 22.76
CA LEU A 129 -20.17 16.27 21.43
C LEU A 129 -21.40 17.14 21.26
N GLU A 130 -21.32 18.10 20.35
CA GLU A 130 -22.46 18.87 19.87
C GLU A 130 -22.64 18.63 18.37
N ARG A 131 -23.90 18.47 17.92
CA ARG A 131 -24.20 18.38 16.49
C ARG A 131 -23.99 19.71 15.80
N VAL A 132 -23.66 19.67 14.53
CA VAL A 132 -23.59 20.87 13.70
C VAL A 132 -24.94 21.57 13.68
N GLY A 133 -24.94 22.88 14.00
CA GLY A 133 -26.17 23.66 14.13
C GLY A 133 -26.98 23.42 15.40
N GLY A 134 -26.49 22.59 16.32
CA GLY A 134 -27.08 22.36 17.64
C GLY A 134 -26.30 23.03 18.76
N SER A 135 -26.93 23.17 19.93
CA SER A 135 -26.30 23.70 21.15
C SER A 135 -26.48 22.76 22.35
N GLN A 136 -27.05 21.57 22.13
CA GLN A 136 -27.22 20.59 23.21
C GLN A 136 -26.07 19.61 23.21
N PRO A 137 -25.30 19.51 24.33
CA PRO A 137 -24.26 18.52 24.46
C PRO A 137 -24.88 17.11 24.53
N LEU A 138 -24.25 16.17 23.85
CA LEU A 138 -24.60 14.75 23.85
C LEU A 138 -23.46 13.97 24.48
N GLN A 139 -23.79 13.07 25.39
CA GLN A 139 -22.84 12.15 25.99
C GLN A 139 -22.70 10.90 25.12
N VAL A 140 -21.47 10.50 24.87
CA VAL A 140 -21.14 9.28 24.13
C VAL A 140 -20.00 8.54 24.82
N ASN A 141 -20.05 7.22 24.78
CA ASN A 141 -19.02 6.35 25.33
C ASN A 141 -18.42 5.49 24.20
N VAL A 142 -17.50 6.08 23.46
CA VAL A 142 -16.89 5.47 22.27
C VAL A 142 -15.40 5.25 22.47
N ARG A 143 -14.92 4.03 22.19
CA ARG A 143 -13.48 3.78 22.09
C ARG A 143 -12.99 4.26 20.73
N LEU A 144 -11.93 5.07 20.72
CA LEU A 144 -11.32 5.55 19.49
C LEU A 144 -10.12 4.67 19.10
N VAL A 145 -10.08 4.26 17.83
CA VAL A 145 -8.91 3.68 17.17
C VAL A 145 -8.61 4.52 15.95
N CYS A 146 -7.42 5.09 15.86
CA CYS A 146 -7.03 5.98 14.78
C CYS A 146 -5.89 5.39 13.97
N ALA A 147 -5.87 5.64 12.67
CA ALA A 147 -4.81 5.19 11.79
C ALA A 147 -4.29 6.32 10.89
N THR A 148 -3.00 6.27 10.60
CA THR A 148 -2.35 7.19 9.66
C THR A 148 -1.08 6.59 9.09
N ASN A 149 -0.66 7.10 7.93
CA ASN A 149 0.67 6.86 7.35
C ASN A 149 1.61 8.07 7.53
N ALA A 150 1.11 9.20 8.07
CA ALA A 150 1.88 10.41 8.26
C ALA A 150 2.68 10.40 9.57
N ASN A 151 3.78 11.13 9.58
CA ASN A 151 4.54 11.44 10.79
C ASN A 151 3.80 12.56 11.56
N LEU A 152 3.03 12.20 12.58
CA LEU A 152 2.23 13.17 13.36
C LEU A 152 3.10 14.18 14.13
N PRO A 153 4.23 13.82 14.75
CA PRO A 153 5.14 14.80 15.34
C PRO A 153 5.60 15.90 14.35
N GLU A 154 5.91 15.54 13.10
CA GLU A 154 6.22 16.53 12.06
C GLU A 154 5.02 17.41 11.74
N ARG A 155 3.81 16.83 11.64
CA ARG A 155 2.57 17.59 11.44
C ARG A 155 2.26 18.56 12.56
N VAL A 156 2.62 18.21 13.80
CA VAL A 156 2.52 19.12 14.95
C VAL A 156 3.51 20.29 14.81
N ALA A 157 4.75 20.02 14.41
CA ALA A 157 5.74 21.06 14.16
C ALA A 157 5.36 21.99 13.00
N GLU A 158 4.63 21.49 12.00
CA GLU A 158 4.08 22.25 10.87
C GLU A 158 2.74 22.97 11.23
N GLU A 159 2.25 22.86 12.46
CA GLU A 159 0.97 23.40 12.91
C GLU A 159 -0.26 22.87 12.11
N THR A 160 -0.12 21.72 11.45
CA THR A 160 -1.21 21.07 10.71
C THR A 160 -1.91 19.98 11.52
N PHE A 161 -1.37 19.63 12.69
CA PHE A 161 -1.97 18.71 13.66
C PHE A 161 -1.79 19.24 15.07
N ARG A 162 -2.81 19.09 15.93
CA ARG A 162 -2.80 19.61 17.30
C ARG A 162 -1.94 18.73 18.22
N ALA A 163 -1.05 19.34 18.98
CA ALA A 163 -0.19 18.65 19.94
C ALA A 163 -1.01 17.98 21.05
N ASP A 164 -2.01 18.72 21.60
CA ASP A 164 -2.88 18.24 22.67
C ASP A 164 -3.72 17.01 22.25
N LEU A 165 -4.19 16.99 21.00
CA LEU A 165 -4.88 15.82 20.45
C LEU A 165 -3.93 14.62 20.32
N LEU A 166 -2.70 14.84 19.83
CA LEU A 166 -1.70 13.80 19.72
C LEU A 166 -1.39 13.16 21.08
N ASP A 167 -1.21 13.96 22.13
CA ASP A 167 -0.95 13.49 23.50
C ASP A 167 -2.08 12.61 24.03
N ARG A 168 -3.33 12.89 23.66
CA ARG A 168 -4.49 12.07 24.06
C ARG A 168 -4.64 10.80 23.26
N LEU A 169 -4.26 10.80 21.98
CA LEU A 169 -4.36 9.64 21.10
C LEU A 169 -3.19 8.66 21.27
N ALA A 170 -2.01 9.17 21.58
CA ALA A 170 -0.78 8.41 21.67
C ALA A 170 -0.58 7.74 23.05
N PHE A 171 -1.66 7.21 23.67
CA PHE A 171 -1.52 6.39 24.87
C PHE A 171 -0.60 5.20 24.59
N ASP A 172 -0.80 4.51 23.47
CA ASP A 172 0.13 3.56 22.89
C ASP A 172 0.03 3.60 21.36
N VAL A 173 1.15 3.35 20.69
CA VAL A 173 1.28 3.44 19.25
C VAL A 173 1.66 2.08 18.67
N VAL A 174 0.75 1.52 17.88
CA VAL A 174 0.98 0.28 17.15
C VAL A 174 1.62 0.60 15.80
N GLN A 175 2.87 0.20 15.60
CA GLN A 175 3.58 0.41 14.35
C GLN A 175 3.53 -0.85 13.49
N LEU A 176 2.89 -0.76 12.31
CA LEU A 176 2.83 -1.87 11.36
C LEU A 176 4.05 -1.87 10.45
N PRO A 177 4.84 -2.95 10.46
CA PRO A 177 5.99 -3.06 9.57
C PRO A 177 5.52 -3.14 8.10
N PRO A 178 6.21 -2.47 7.18
CA PRO A 178 5.97 -2.60 5.76
C PRO A 178 6.32 -4.01 5.27
N LEU A 179 5.72 -4.44 4.17
CA LEU A 179 5.85 -5.81 3.67
C LEU A 179 7.31 -6.21 3.38
N ARG A 180 8.16 -5.26 2.93
CA ARG A 180 9.60 -5.49 2.70
C ARG A 180 10.38 -5.88 3.97
N GLU A 181 9.88 -5.55 5.15
CA GLU A 181 10.43 -5.95 6.46
C GLU A 181 9.82 -7.26 6.99
N ARG A 182 8.82 -7.80 6.27
CA ARG A 182 8.10 -9.05 6.56
C ARG A 182 8.29 -10.05 5.41
N ARG A 183 9.52 -10.24 4.95
CA ARG A 183 9.82 -11.04 3.74
C ARG A 183 9.30 -12.48 3.80
N SER A 184 9.29 -13.10 4.99
CA SER A 184 8.69 -14.43 5.20
C SER A 184 7.20 -14.47 4.86
N ASP A 185 6.49 -13.36 5.06
CA ASP A 185 5.05 -13.29 4.83
C ASP A 185 4.67 -13.10 3.35
N ILE A 186 5.62 -12.68 2.48
CA ILE A 186 5.32 -12.40 1.07
C ILE A 186 4.75 -13.63 0.38
N MET A 187 5.42 -14.77 0.49
CA MET A 187 4.97 -15.99 -0.17
C MET A 187 3.71 -16.56 0.46
N LEU A 188 3.61 -16.53 1.80
CA LEU A 188 2.41 -16.96 2.53
C LEU A 188 1.16 -16.18 2.05
N LEU A 189 1.28 -14.86 1.95
CA LEU A 189 0.20 -14.00 1.48
C LEU A 189 -0.08 -14.19 -0.01
N ALA A 190 0.96 -14.33 -0.83
CA ALA A 190 0.82 -14.56 -2.26
C ALA A 190 0.08 -15.87 -2.56
N ASP A 191 0.44 -16.98 -1.89
CA ASP A 191 -0.23 -18.26 -2.02
C ASP A 191 -1.72 -18.15 -1.64
N GLN A 192 -2.02 -17.48 -0.53
CA GLN A 192 -3.40 -17.26 -0.08
C GLN A 192 -4.23 -16.47 -1.10
N PHE A 193 -3.69 -15.39 -1.66
CA PHE A 193 -4.37 -14.57 -2.67
C PHE A 193 -4.55 -15.35 -3.98
N ALA A 194 -3.55 -16.12 -4.39
CA ALA A 194 -3.63 -16.96 -5.57
C ALA A 194 -4.72 -18.05 -5.45
N ILE A 195 -4.76 -18.74 -4.31
CA ILE A 195 -5.80 -19.73 -4.01
C ILE A 195 -7.19 -19.10 -4.01
N GLN A 196 -7.34 -17.92 -3.40
CA GLN A 196 -8.61 -17.22 -3.39
C GLN A 196 -9.05 -16.84 -4.80
N MET A 197 -8.15 -16.31 -5.62
CA MET A 197 -8.45 -15.94 -7.01
C MET A 197 -8.81 -17.15 -7.87
N CYS A 198 -8.11 -18.28 -7.70
CA CYS A 198 -8.48 -19.53 -8.39
C CYS A 198 -9.91 -19.96 -8.05
N ARG A 199 -10.33 -19.84 -6.77
CA ARG A 199 -11.72 -20.15 -6.36
C ARG A 199 -12.73 -19.22 -7.02
N GLU A 200 -12.42 -17.92 -7.12
CA GLU A 200 -13.27 -16.94 -7.79
C GLU A 200 -13.40 -17.21 -9.30
N LEU A 201 -12.35 -17.71 -9.93
CA LEU A 201 -12.31 -18.12 -11.33
C LEU A 201 -12.93 -19.52 -11.61
N GLY A 202 -13.30 -20.27 -10.57
CA GLY A 202 -13.78 -21.65 -10.70
C GLY A 202 -12.70 -22.65 -11.11
N LEU A 203 -11.43 -22.32 -10.93
CA LEU A 203 -10.31 -23.22 -11.18
C LEU A 203 -10.19 -24.23 -10.02
N PRO A 204 -9.92 -25.52 -10.33
CA PRO A 204 -9.96 -26.59 -9.33
C PRO A 204 -8.85 -26.44 -8.27
N LEU A 205 -7.71 -25.85 -8.66
CA LEU A 205 -6.57 -25.75 -7.78
C LEU A 205 -5.60 -24.65 -8.29
N PHE A 206 -4.81 -24.07 -7.38
CA PHE A 206 -3.65 -23.25 -7.73
C PHE A 206 -2.42 -24.15 -7.86
N PRO A 207 -1.76 -24.19 -9.03
CA PRO A 207 -0.64 -25.12 -9.26
C PRO A 207 0.68 -24.69 -8.59
N GLY A 208 0.75 -23.47 -8.08
CA GLY A 208 1.94 -22.89 -7.46
C GLY A 208 2.61 -21.81 -8.30
N PHE A 209 3.62 -21.19 -7.72
CA PHE A 209 4.51 -20.25 -8.39
C PHE A 209 5.78 -20.97 -8.84
N SER A 210 6.26 -20.70 -10.05
CA SER A 210 7.59 -21.13 -10.48
C SER A 210 8.70 -20.48 -9.63
N ASP A 211 9.91 -21.02 -9.68
CA ASP A 211 11.06 -20.43 -8.98
C ASP A 211 11.32 -18.99 -9.43
N TYR A 212 11.19 -18.70 -10.71
CA TYR A 212 11.33 -17.35 -11.26
C TYR A 212 10.26 -16.38 -10.72
N ALA A 213 9.01 -16.83 -10.65
CA ALA A 213 7.93 -16.03 -10.07
C ALA A 213 8.16 -15.74 -8.57
N ARG A 214 8.63 -16.76 -7.81
CA ARG A 214 9.00 -16.60 -6.39
C ARG A 214 10.11 -15.59 -6.19
N GLU A 215 11.18 -15.69 -6.97
CA GLU A 215 12.29 -14.71 -6.91
C GLU A 215 11.80 -13.31 -7.22
N THR A 216 10.95 -13.14 -8.24
CA THR A 216 10.36 -11.85 -8.61
C THR A 216 9.54 -11.25 -7.47
N LEU A 217 8.67 -12.05 -6.83
CA LEU A 217 7.84 -11.60 -5.70
C LEU A 217 8.70 -11.21 -4.49
N LEU A 218 9.77 -11.96 -4.20
CA LEU A 218 10.66 -11.70 -3.07
C LEU A 218 11.63 -10.54 -3.31
N ALA A 219 11.99 -10.25 -4.57
CA ALA A 219 12.92 -9.17 -4.92
C ALA A 219 12.24 -7.79 -4.97
N TYR A 220 10.93 -7.73 -5.16
CA TYR A 220 10.21 -6.47 -5.29
C TYR A 220 9.99 -5.78 -3.93
N HIS A 221 10.05 -4.45 -3.90
CA HIS A 221 10.01 -3.66 -2.66
C HIS A 221 8.60 -3.44 -2.08
N TRP A 222 7.56 -3.71 -2.85
CA TRP A 222 6.16 -3.59 -2.44
C TRP A 222 5.79 -2.21 -1.84
N PRO A 223 5.93 -1.10 -2.56
CA PRO A 223 5.57 0.23 -2.06
C PRO A 223 4.09 0.35 -1.69
N GLY A 224 3.21 -0.43 -2.30
CA GLY A 224 1.78 -0.54 -1.94
C GLY A 224 1.48 -1.66 -0.95
N ASN A 225 2.50 -2.30 -0.39
CA ASN A 225 2.42 -3.33 0.63
C ASN A 225 1.47 -4.50 0.26
N ILE A 226 0.69 -5.00 1.21
CA ILE A 226 -0.21 -6.14 1.03
C ILE A 226 -1.29 -5.86 -0.02
N ARG A 227 -1.77 -4.60 -0.12
CA ARG A 227 -2.77 -4.22 -1.14
C ARG A 227 -2.22 -4.35 -2.55
N GLU A 228 -0.98 -3.95 -2.77
CA GLU A 228 -0.30 -4.10 -4.06
C GLU A 228 -0.01 -5.56 -4.36
N LEU A 229 0.55 -6.31 -3.41
CA LEU A 229 0.80 -7.74 -3.53
C LEU A 229 -0.47 -8.49 -3.95
N LYS A 230 -1.59 -8.25 -3.27
CA LYS A 230 -2.88 -8.83 -3.60
C LYS A 230 -3.27 -8.55 -5.06
N ASN A 231 -3.25 -7.29 -5.47
CA ASN A 231 -3.63 -6.89 -6.84
C ASN A 231 -2.72 -7.52 -7.91
N VAL A 232 -1.40 -7.59 -7.62
CA VAL A 232 -0.41 -8.20 -8.54
C VAL A 232 -0.65 -9.68 -8.69
N VAL A 233 -0.84 -10.39 -7.58
CA VAL A 233 -1.07 -11.85 -7.59
C VAL A 233 -2.40 -12.19 -8.26
N GLU A 234 -3.49 -11.57 -7.86
CA GLU A 234 -4.82 -11.80 -8.45
C GLU A 234 -4.82 -11.56 -9.96
N ARG A 235 -4.18 -10.47 -10.41
CA ARG A 235 -4.03 -10.16 -11.83
C ARG A 235 -3.20 -11.21 -12.58
N SER A 236 -2.10 -11.66 -11.96
CA SER A 236 -1.21 -12.64 -12.56
C SER A 236 -1.91 -14.00 -12.71
N VAL A 237 -2.64 -14.45 -11.69
CA VAL A 237 -3.47 -15.66 -11.73
C VAL A 237 -4.57 -15.54 -12.77
N TYR A 238 -5.29 -14.41 -12.81
CA TYR A 238 -6.34 -14.17 -13.80
C TYR A 238 -5.81 -14.29 -15.25
N ARG A 239 -4.65 -13.67 -15.53
CA ARG A 239 -4.06 -13.73 -16.88
C ARG A 239 -3.42 -15.07 -17.21
N HIS A 240 -2.97 -15.80 -16.21
CA HIS A 240 -2.44 -17.16 -16.41
C HIS A 240 -3.55 -18.14 -16.84
N GLY A 241 -4.70 -18.11 -16.16
CA GLY A 241 -5.92 -18.83 -16.55
C GLY A 241 -5.81 -20.36 -16.57
N SER A 242 -4.71 -20.93 -16.08
CA SER A 242 -4.44 -22.36 -16.08
C SER A 242 -4.34 -22.91 -14.66
N SER A 243 -4.79 -24.15 -14.47
CA SER A 243 -4.60 -24.91 -13.23
C SER A 243 -3.60 -26.08 -13.40
N GLU A 244 -3.02 -26.23 -14.60
CA GLU A 244 -2.14 -27.35 -14.92
C GLU A 244 -0.66 -27.00 -14.85
N THR A 245 -0.33 -25.73 -15.06
CA THR A 245 1.06 -25.24 -15.10
C THR A 245 1.29 -24.21 -14.01
N GLU A 246 2.49 -24.21 -13.42
CA GLU A 246 2.90 -23.19 -12.45
C GLU A 246 2.83 -21.78 -13.03
N LEU A 247 2.48 -20.81 -12.17
CA LEU A 247 2.47 -19.39 -12.53
C LEU A 247 3.91 -18.89 -12.65
N ASP A 248 4.35 -18.56 -13.86
CA ASP A 248 5.71 -18.07 -14.14
C ASP A 248 5.77 -16.53 -14.26
N ASN A 249 4.75 -15.91 -14.86
CA ASN A 249 4.77 -14.51 -15.19
C ASN A 249 4.02 -13.65 -14.15
N ILE A 250 4.79 -12.87 -13.37
CA ILE A 250 4.24 -11.92 -12.38
C ILE A 250 4.07 -10.54 -13.03
N ILE A 251 2.83 -10.05 -13.07
CA ILE A 251 2.47 -8.78 -13.72
C ILE A 251 2.43 -7.67 -12.68
N ILE A 252 3.58 -7.08 -12.39
CA ILE A 252 3.71 -5.99 -11.43
C ILE A 252 3.01 -4.73 -11.95
N ASP A 253 3.33 -4.29 -13.16
CA ASP A 253 2.74 -3.11 -13.79
C ASP A 253 1.59 -3.50 -14.74
N PRO A 254 0.32 -3.14 -14.42
CA PRO A 254 -0.82 -3.45 -15.28
C PRO A 254 -0.85 -2.63 -16.57
N PHE A 255 -0.12 -1.51 -16.63
CA PHE A 255 -0.11 -0.58 -17.75
C PHE A 255 0.95 -0.92 -18.79
N GLN A 256 1.92 -1.76 -18.44
CA GLN A 256 2.80 -2.33 -19.46
C GLN A 256 1.92 -3.15 -20.41
N ARG A 257 1.74 -2.63 -21.64
CA ARG A 257 1.20 -3.45 -22.71
C ARG A 257 2.11 -4.66 -22.80
N SER A 258 1.60 -5.86 -22.52
CA SER A 258 2.26 -7.08 -22.95
C SER A 258 2.50 -6.89 -24.45
N ALA A 259 3.75 -6.67 -24.83
CA ALA A 259 4.14 -6.94 -26.21
C ALA A 259 3.58 -8.34 -26.50
N PRO A 260 2.97 -8.58 -27.68
CA PRO A 260 2.56 -9.92 -28.04
C PRO A 260 3.75 -10.83 -27.73
N PRO A 261 3.55 -12.05 -27.20
CA PRO A 261 4.65 -12.91 -26.79
C PRO A 261 5.62 -12.91 -27.97
N SER A 262 6.67 -12.12 -27.86
CA SER A 262 7.82 -12.27 -28.73
C SER A 262 8.19 -13.73 -28.55
N ALA A 263 8.12 -14.48 -29.64
CA ALA A 263 8.59 -15.87 -29.70
C ALA A 263 9.83 -15.97 -28.82
N PRO A 264 9.98 -17.02 -28.00
CA PRO A 264 10.95 -17.08 -26.93
C PRO A 264 12.26 -16.49 -27.44
N THR A 265 12.58 -15.31 -26.94
CA THR A 265 13.93 -14.77 -27.10
C THR A 265 14.76 -15.82 -26.41
N SER A 266 15.35 -16.67 -27.21
CA SER A 266 16.36 -17.61 -26.81
C SER A 266 17.18 -16.90 -25.74
N ARG A 267 17.15 -17.44 -24.52
CA ARG A 267 18.19 -17.20 -23.50
C ARG A 267 19.44 -17.09 -24.31
N GLY A 268 20.16 -15.97 -24.20
CA GLY A 268 21.33 -15.76 -25.00
C GLY A 268 22.14 -17.04 -25.00
N ASP A 269 22.05 -17.76 -26.11
CA ASP A 269 22.81 -18.98 -26.30
C ASP A 269 24.24 -18.61 -25.95
N ALA A 270 24.79 -19.28 -24.97
CA ALA A 270 26.23 -19.28 -24.81
C ALA A 270 26.78 -19.50 -26.22
N PRO A 271 27.60 -18.61 -26.78
CA PRO A 271 27.96 -18.63 -28.17
C PRO A 271 28.42 -20.02 -28.53
N ALA A 272 27.76 -20.67 -29.51
CA ALA A 272 28.13 -21.96 -29.95
C ALA A 272 29.64 -21.89 -30.28
N LEU A 273 30.44 -22.85 -29.80
CA LEU A 273 31.91 -22.90 -29.86
C LEU A 273 32.51 -22.87 -31.29
N HIS A 274 31.69 -22.64 -32.31
CA HIS A 274 32.04 -22.46 -33.71
C HIS A 274 31.87 -21.02 -34.22
N LEU A 275 31.87 -20.00 -33.34
CA LEU A 275 31.86 -18.61 -33.73
C LEU A 275 33.30 -18.14 -34.04
N ASP A 276 33.48 -17.49 -35.19
CA ASP A 276 34.70 -16.71 -35.44
C ASP A 276 34.70 -15.51 -34.50
N LEU A 277 35.50 -15.61 -33.44
CA LEU A 277 35.58 -14.59 -32.39
C LEU A 277 35.89 -13.19 -32.94
N ARG A 278 36.66 -13.12 -34.01
CA ARG A 278 37.04 -11.83 -34.66
C ARG A 278 35.83 -11.22 -35.37
N GLN A 279 35.03 -12.05 -36.02
CA GLN A 279 33.84 -11.58 -36.71
C GLN A 279 32.78 -11.12 -35.70
N PHE A 280 32.57 -11.87 -34.66
CA PHE A 280 31.66 -11.49 -33.57
C PHE A 280 32.07 -10.19 -32.88
N GLN A 281 33.35 -10.01 -32.56
CA GLN A 281 33.86 -8.75 -31.96
C GLN A 281 33.65 -7.55 -32.92
N ASN A 282 33.90 -7.70 -34.20
CA ASN A 282 33.70 -6.66 -35.17
C ASN A 282 32.23 -6.26 -35.33
N ASP A 283 31.32 -7.23 -35.29
CA ASP A 283 29.88 -6.95 -35.40
C ASP A 283 29.35 -6.24 -34.14
N GLN A 284 29.81 -6.63 -32.93
CA GLN A 284 29.48 -5.95 -31.68
C GLN A 284 30.04 -4.51 -31.66
N GLU A 285 31.29 -4.35 -32.07
CA GLU A 285 31.95 -3.04 -32.15
C GLU A 285 31.18 -2.10 -33.09
N LYS A 286 30.73 -2.61 -34.23
CA LYS A 286 29.95 -1.84 -35.24
C LYS A 286 28.56 -1.45 -34.68
N GLN A 287 27.86 -2.36 -34.00
CA GLN A 287 26.58 -2.07 -33.36
C GLN A 287 26.67 -0.97 -32.29
N LEU A 288 27.68 -1.04 -31.43
CA LEU A 288 27.91 -0.03 -30.38
C LEU A 288 28.26 1.34 -30.97
N LEU A 289 29.05 1.39 -32.07
CA LEU A 289 29.35 2.62 -32.76
C LEU A 289 28.08 3.24 -33.40
N GLU A 290 27.25 2.45 -34.05
CA GLU A 290 25.98 2.93 -34.62
C GLU A 290 25.03 3.49 -33.57
N GLN A 291 24.88 2.79 -32.47
CA GLN A 291 24.02 3.21 -31.36
C GLN A 291 24.54 4.52 -30.72
N SER A 292 25.83 4.63 -30.48
CA SER A 292 26.43 5.83 -29.89
C SER A 292 26.29 7.05 -30.78
N LEU A 293 26.48 6.89 -32.09
CA LEU A 293 26.28 7.96 -33.06
C LEU A 293 24.81 8.42 -33.12
N LYS A 294 23.84 7.48 -33.12
CA LYS A 294 22.41 7.81 -33.08
C LYS A 294 22.05 8.57 -31.82
N MET A 295 22.52 8.11 -30.65
CA MET A 295 22.26 8.77 -29.35
C MET A 295 22.91 10.16 -29.28
N ALA A 296 24.09 10.32 -29.84
CA ALA A 296 24.82 11.60 -29.92
C ALA A 296 24.32 12.51 -31.05
N LYS A 297 23.24 12.15 -31.77
CA LYS A 297 22.76 12.88 -32.95
C LYS A 297 23.88 13.18 -33.95
N TYR A 298 24.71 12.17 -34.21
CA TYR A 298 25.89 12.20 -35.12
C TYR A 298 27.01 13.17 -34.70
N ASN A 299 27.01 13.65 -33.45
CA ASN A 299 28.12 14.40 -32.89
C ASN A 299 29.22 13.46 -32.42
N GLN A 300 30.30 13.36 -33.19
CA GLN A 300 31.40 12.41 -32.94
C GLN A 300 32.13 12.64 -31.60
N LYS A 301 32.24 13.87 -31.10
CA LYS A 301 32.87 14.14 -29.79
C LYS A 301 32.02 13.56 -28.69
N ARG A 302 30.72 13.78 -28.72
CA ARG A 302 29.78 13.28 -27.73
C ARG A 302 29.60 11.75 -27.80
N ALA A 303 29.68 11.17 -29.02
CA ALA A 303 29.66 9.72 -29.22
C ALA A 303 30.92 9.05 -28.62
N ALA A 304 32.09 9.67 -28.72
CA ALA A 304 33.32 9.19 -28.07
C ALA A 304 33.18 9.18 -26.56
N GLU A 305 32.64 10.25 -25.97
CA GLU A 305 32.39 10.33 -24.52
C GLU A 305 31.43 9.23 -24.04
N LEU A 306 30.36 8.93 -24.78
CA LEU A 306 29.40 7.88 -24.46
C LEU A 306 30.02 6.48 -24.46
N LEU A 307 31.06 6.26 -25.25
CA LEU A 307 31.78 4.98 -25.32
C LEU A 307 33.05 4.94 -24.45
N GLY A 308 33.33 6.00 -23.67
CA GLY A 308 34.57 6.11 -22.89
C GLY A 308 35.84 6.16 -23.74
N LEU A 309 35.74 6.63 -25.01
CA LEU A 309 36.85 6.70 -25.96
C LEU A 309 37.30 8.15 -26.17
N THR A 310 38.55 8.29 -26.56
CA THR A 310 39.01 9.57 -27.09
C THR A 310 38.46 9.80 -28.50
N TYR A 311 38.32 11.06 -28.92
CA TYR A 311 37.87 11.41 -30.28
C TYR A 311 38.68 10.72 -31.38
N HIS A 312 40.03 10.61 -31.17
CA HIS A 312 40.90 9.95 -32.14
C HIS A 312 40.68 8.46 -32.24
N GLN A 313 40.40 7.78 -31.10
CA GLN A 313 40.08 6.36 -31.08
C GLN A 313 38.74 6.09 -31.78
N LEU A 314 37.71 6.86 -31.48
CA LEU A 314 36.43 6.73 -32.17
C LEU A 314 36.58 6.88 -33.69
N ARG A 315 37.32 7.89 -34.15
CA ARG A 315 37.53 8.13 -35.57
C ARG A 315 38.31 7.00 -36.26
N ALA A 316 39.25 6.38 -35.56
CA ALA A 316 39.97 5.21 -36.07
C ALA A 316 39.03 4.00 -36.23
N LEU A 317 38.13 3.78 -35.27
CA LEU A 317 37.14 2.70 -35.31
C LEU A 317 36.10 2.94 -36.43
N LEU A 318 35.59 4.16 -36.56
CA LEU A 318 34.68 4.52 -37.67
C LEU A 318 35.30 4.29 -39.03
N LYS A 319 36.61 4.59 -39.19
CA LYS A 319 37.36 4.32 -40.41
C LYS A 319 37.55 2.83 -40.65
N LYS A 320 37.83 2.05 -39.59
CA LYS A 320 37.96 0.57 -39.63
C LYS A 320 36.67 -0.07 -40.16
N HIS A 321 35.52 0.40 -39.68
CA HIS A 321 34.21 -0.16 -40.02
C HIS A 321 33.53 0.58 -41.23
N GLN A 322 34.24 1.42 -41.95
CA GLN A 322 33.77 2.18 -43.12
C GLN A 322 32.48 2.99 -42.87
N MET A 323 32.29 3.44 -41.65
CA MET A 323 31.17 4.29 -41.23
C MET A 323 31.54 5.76 -41.40
N ARG A 324 30.68 6.52 -42.05
CA ARG A 324 30.85 7.98 -42.27
C ARG A 324 30.14 8.82 -41.22
#